data_52960455888d9a4d456c70b46d09c18e
#
_entry.id   52960455888d9a4d456c70b46d09c18e
#
_cell.length_a   1.000
_cell.length_b   1.000
_cell.length_c   1.000
_cell.angle_alpha   90.00
_cell.angle_beta   90.00
_cell.angle_gamma   90.00
#
_symmetry.space_group_name_H-M   'P 1'
#
loop_
_entity.id
_entity.type
_entity.pdbx_description
1 polymer ?
#
loop_
_entity_poly.entity_id
_entity_poly.type
_entity_poly.pdbx_seq_one_letter_code
_entity_poly.pdbx_strand_id
1 'polypeptide(L)'
;MVIGIIGENCTGKSTLANELKKTINAEIVTGKDYLRMAKSEDEAATLFKDKLKQAMSDGNIIYVVSEKEQLALFPEGAIKILVVAELDRIKERFKARMYGSLPKPVEQMLEKKHGMFDNGNYDFRFHSDQDDLEKICKQVSKKVS
;
A
#
# COMPACT_ATOMS: atom_id res chain seq x y z
N MET A 1 8.58 5.09 12.40
CA MET A 1 8.24 5.67 11.07
C MET A 1 7.10 4.91 10.43
N VAL A 2 6.19 5.60 9.78
CA VAL A 2 5.13 4.98 9.00
C VAL A 2 5.50 5.02 7.52
N ILE A 3 5.42 3.86 6.86
CA ILE A 3 5.71 3.72 5.44
C ILE A 3 4.43 3.26 4.75
N GLY A 4 3.85 4.12 3.92
CA GLY A 4 2.66 3.81 3.15
C GLY A 4 3.03 3.19 1.81
N ILE A 5 2.41 2.06 1.49
CA ILE A 5 2.52 1.42 0.17
C ILE A 5 1.14 1.51 -0.46
N ILE A 6 1.00 2.35 -1.47
CA ILE A 6 -0.27 2.76 -2.03
C ILE A 6 -0.35 2.33 -3.50
N GLY A 7 -1.47 1.77 -3.90
CA GLY A 7 -1.66 1.38 -5.28
C GLY A 7 -2.94 0.59 -5.50
N GLU A 8 -3.30 0.45 -6.76
CA GLU A 8 -4.46 -0.36 -7.17
C GLU A 8 -4.24 -1.84 -6.83
N ASN A 9 -5.30 -2.62 -6.90
CA ASN A 9 -5.21 -4.07 -6.70
C ASN A 9 -4.24 -4.69 -7.71
N CYS A 10 -3.49 -5.68 -7.27
CA CYS A 10 -2.58 -6.46 -8.13
C CYS A 10 -1.42 -5.67 -8.75
N THR A 11 -0.98 -4.58 -8.13
CA THR A 11 0.19 -3.83 -8.59
C THR A 11 1.51 -4.34 -8.04
N GLY A 12 1.48 -5.23 -7.03
CA GLY A 12 2.71 -5.76 -6.42
C GLY A 12 3.03 -5.16 -5.06
N LYS A 13 2.06 -4.55 -4.39
CA LYS A 13 2.25 -3.92 -3.08
C LYS A 13 2.74 -4.90 -2.00
N SER A 14 2.14 -6.09 -1.95
CA SER A 14 2.52 -7.09 -0.94
C SER A 14 3.95 -7.56 -1.12
N THR A 15 4.41 -7.71 -2.35
CA THR A 15 5.80 -8.08 -2.66
C THR A 15 6.76 -7.02 -2.14
N LEU A 16 6.46 -5.75 -2.38
CA LEU A 16 7.28 -4.65 -1.88
C LEU A 16 7.27 -4.60 -0.34
N ALA A 17 6.10 -4.74 0.28
CA ALA A 17 5.97 -4.73 1.73
C ALA A 17 6.80 -5.84 2.39
N ASN A 18 6.73 -7.05 1.86
CA ASN A 18 7.48 -8.18 2.38
C ASN A 18 8.99 -8.02 2.20
N GLU A 19 9.41 -7.42 1.09
CA GLU A 19 10.83 -7.15 0.86
C GLU A 19 11.37 -6.07 1.79
N LEU A 20 10.60 -5.00 2.01
CA LEU A 20 10.95 -3.95 2.98
C LEU A 20 11.06 -4.49 4.39
N LYS A 21 10.17 -5.41 4.78
CA LYS A 21 10.17 -6.01 6.12
C LYS A 21 11.48 -6.77 6.41
N LYS A 22 12.18 -7.26 5.40
CA LYS A 22 13.46 -7.97 5.58
C LYS A 22 14.57 -7.02 6.05
N THR A 23 14.49 -5.75 5.70
CA THR A 23 15.53 -4.76 6.02
C THR A 23 15.08 -3.76 7.10
N ILE A 24 13.78 -3.56 7.24
CA ILE A 24 13.19 -2.65 8.23
C ILE A 24 12.35 -3.49 9.19
N ASN A 25 12.69 -3.46 10.48
CA ASN A 25 11.88 -4.16 11.48
C ASN A 25 10.54 -3.42 11.64
N ALA A 26 9.49 -3.93 11.00
CA ALA A 26 8.20 -3.26 10.92
C ALA A 26 7.05 -4.26 11.00
N GLU A 27 5.93 -3.80 11.52
CA GLU A 27 4.65 -4.49 11.44
C GLU A 27 3.99 -4.12 10.12
N ILE A 28 3.43 -5.09 9.41
CA ILE A 28 2.66 -4.84 8.18
C ILE A 28 1.17 -4.83 8.53
N VAL A 29 0.48 -3.74 8.19
CA VAL A 29 -0.98 -3.62 8.31
C VAL A 29 -1.54 -3.38 6.92
N THR A 30 -2.62 -4.05 6.57
CA THR A 30 -3.21 -3.97 5.23
C THR A 30 -4.65 -3.46 5.29
N GLY A 31 -4.95 -2.45 4.50
CA GLY A 31 -6.30 -1.99 4.22
C GLY A 31 -7.13 -1.71 5.46
N LYS A 32 -8.16 -2.51 5.66
CA LYS A 32 -9.13 -2.36 6.75
C LYS A 32 -8.87 -3.27 7.95
N ASP A 33 -7.68 -3.85 8.06
CA ASP A 33 -7.34 -4.71 9.21
C ASP A 33 -7.49 -3.96 10.54
N TYR A 34 -7.34 -2.65 10.54
CA TYR A 34 -7.51 -1.83 11.74
C TYR A 34 -8.92 -1.90 12.33
N LEU A 35 -9.93 -2.30 11.56
CA LEU A 35 -11.30 -2.41 12.05
C LEU A 35 -11.43 -3.41 13.21
N ARG A 36 -10.48 -4.32 13.36
CA ARG A 36 -10.44 -5.27 14.48
C ARG A 36 -10.07 -4.61 15.81
N MET A 37 -9.59 -3.38 15.79
CA MET A 37 -9.12 -2.68 17.00
C MET A 37 -10.25 -2.22 17.91
N ALA A 38 -11.48 -2.09 17.38
CA ALA A 38 -12.63 -1.64 18.17
C ALA A 38 -13.93 -2.14 17.54
N LYS A 39 -15.04 -2.00 18.27
CA LYS A 39 -16.36 -2.44 17.81
C LYS A 39 -16.96 -1.52 16.75
N SER A 40 -16.72 -0.21 16.82
CA SER A 40 -17.18 0.74 15.82
C SER A 40 -16.05 1.12 14.87
N GLU A 41 -16.41 1.45 13.63
CA GLU A 41 -15.43 1.92 12.62
C GLU A 41 -14.74 3.20 13.07
N ASP A 42 -15.50 4.14 13.65
CA ASP A 42 -14.95 5.43 14.08
C ASP A 42 -13.93 5.26 15.21
N GLU A 43 -14.24 4.42 16.19
CA GLU A 43 -13.27 4.09 17.25
C GLU A 43 -12.04 3.40 16.71
N ALA A 44 -12.21 2.42 15.83
CA ALA A 44 -11.11 1.70 15.23
C ALA A 44 -10.20 2.63 14.42
N ALA A 45 -10.79 3.52 13.63
CA ALA A 45 -10.04 4.50 12.86
C ALA A 45 -9.24 5.45 13.76
N THR A 46 -9.85 5.92 14.86
CA THR A 46 -9.18 6.79 15.83
C THR A 46 -8.00 6.09 16.49
N LEU A 47 -8.21 4.86 16.96
CA LEU A 47 -7.15 4.06 17.58
C LEU A 47 -6.01 3.78 16.59
N PHE A 48 -6.36 3.49 15.33
CA PHE A 48 -5.36 3.23 14.31
C PHE A 48 -4.54 4.47 13.95
N LYS A 49 -5.19 5.62 13.84
CA LYS A 49 -4.49 6.90 13.62
C LYS A 49 -3.51 7.18 14.75
N ASP A 50 -3.91 6.94 16.00
CA ASP A 50 -3.03 7.12 17.15
C ASP A 50 -1.86 6.15 17.12
N LYS A 51 -2.09 4.90 16.75
CA LYS A 51 -1.04 3.88 16.58
C LYS A 51 -0.03 4.31 15.53
N LEU A 52 -0.49 4.80 14.38
CA LEU A 52 0.39 5.29 13.32
C LEU A 52 1.18 6.52 13.77
N LYS A 53 0.53 7.43 14.48
CA LYS A 53 1.19 8.62 15.02
C LYS A 53 2.30 8.26 16.01
N GLN A 54 2.06 7.29 16.88
CA GLN A 54 3.07 6.80 17.82
C GLN A 54 4.25 6.17 17.08
N ALA A 55 3.99 5.44 16.02
CA ALA A 55 5.04 4.80 15.21
C ALA A 55 5.96 5.82 14.53
N MET A 56 5.53 7.06 14.35
CA MET A 56 6.37 8.11 13.79
C MET A 56 7.57 8.44 14.71
N SER A 57 7.43 8.22 16.00
CA SER A 57 8.50 8.47 16.97
C SER A 57 9.08 7.20 17.57
N ASP A 58 8.37 6.07 17.51
CA ASP A 58 8.81 4.81 18.10
C ASP A 58 8.31 3.62 17.31
N GLY A 59 9.21 2.89 16.69
CA GLY A 59 8.91 1.72 15.89
C GLY A 59 8.68 2.03 14.42
N ASN A 60 8.24 1.03 13.68
CA ASN A 60 7.95 1.15 12.25
C ASN A 60 6.70 0.37 11.89
N ILE A 61 5.84 0.96 11.08
CA ILE A 61 4.66 0.32 10.53
C ILE A 61 4.67 0.50 9.01
N ILE A 62 4.46 -0.59 8.28
CA ILE A 62 4.22 -0.56 6.84
C ILE A 62 2.72 -0.72 6.64
N TYR A 63 2.07 0.31 6.11
CA TYR A 63 0.62 0.30 5.85
C TYR A 63 0.35 0.19 4.36
N VAL A 64 -0.28 -0.91 3.95
CA VAL A 64 -0.58 -1.23 2.54
C VAL A 64 -2.01 -0.80 2.23
N VAL A 65 -2.19 0.07 1.24
CA VAL A 65 -3.45 0.76 0.94
C VAL A 65 -3.88 0.53 -0.51
N SER A 66 -5.14 0.17 -0.69
CA SER A 66 -5.75 0.00 -2.02
C SER A 66 -6.97 0.89 -2.26
N GLU A 67 -7.41 1.65 -1.26
CA GLU A 67 -8.60 2.51 -1.33
C GLU A 67 -8.25 3.96 -0.97
N LYS A 68 -8.85 4.91 -1.69
CA LYS A 68 -8.56 6.34 -1.49
C LYS A 68 -8.87 6.86 -0.09
N GLU A 69 -9.95 6.40 0.51
CA GLU A 69 -10.34 6.85 1.85
C GLU A 69 -9.32 6.50 2.92
N GLN A 70 -8.49 5.50 2.69
CA GLN A 70 -7.44 5.10 3.63
C GLN A 70 -6.26 6.08 3.66
N LEU A 71 -6.12 6.91 2.64
CA LEU A 71 -5.04 7.90 2.57
C LEU A 71 -5.13 8.92 3.71
N ALA A 72 -6.34 9.21 4.18
CA ALA A 72 -6.56 10.15 5.28
C ALA A 72 -6.06 9.63 6.63
N LEU A 73 -5.76 8.34 6.74
CA LEU A 73 -5.27 7.74 7.98
C LEU A 73 -3.77 7.98 8.22
N PHE A 74 -3.01 8.34 7.18
CA PHE A 74 -1.58 8.56 7.32
C PHE A 74 -1.26 9.79 8.17
N PRO A 75 -0.30 9.67 9.11
CA PRO A 75 0.18 10.83 9.84
C PRO A 75 1.04 11.73 8.94
N GLU A 76 1.15 12.99 9.32
CA GLU A 76 2.06 13.91 8.64
C GLU A 76 3.50 13.40 8.76
N GLY A 77 4.24 13.50 7.67
CA GLY A 77 5.64 13.04 7.61
C GLY A 77 5.83 11.56 7.29
N ALA A 78 4.75 10.79 7.11
CA ALA A 78 4.85 9.40 6.68
C ALA A 78 5.52 9.31 5.29
N ILE A 79 6.32 8.28 5.10
CA ILE A 79 6.90 7.98 3.78
C ILE A 79 5.82 7.30 2.94
N LYS A 80 5.53 7.82 1.77
CA LYS A 80 4.51 7.26 0.87
C LYS A 80 5.15 6.79 -0.43
N ILE A 81 4.87 5.54 -0.79
CA ILE A 81 5.34 4.90 -2.01
C ILE A 81 4.13 4.58 -2.88
N LEU A 82 4.08 5.13 -4.09
CA LEU A 82 3.07 4.73 -5.07
C LEU A 82 3.61 3.54 -5.86
N VAL A 83 2.88 2.43 -5.83
CA VAL A 83 3.20 1.25 -6.64
C VAL A 83 2.27 1.24 -7.85
N VAL A 84 2.86 1.22 -9.03
CA VAL A 84 2.12 1.22 -10.30
C VAL A 84 2.47 0.01 -11.14
N ALA A 85 1.54 -0.39 -12.00
CA ALA A 85 1.74 -1.44 -13.00
C ALA A 85 0.87 -1.14 -14.21
N GLU A 86 1.22 -1.71 -15.36
CA GLU A 86 0.41 -1.59 -16.55
C GLU A 86 -0.95 -2.28 -16.37
N LEU A 87 -2.00 -1.71 -16.93
CA LEU A 87 -3.36 -2.23 -16.78
C LEU A 87 -3.47 -3.70 -17.22
N ASP A 88 -2.82 -4.08 -18.32
CA ASP A 88 -2.84 -5.45 -18.80
C ASP A 88 -2.22 -6.42 -17.80
N ARG A 89 -1.15 -6.01 -17.11
CA ARG A 89 -0.52 -6.83 -16.07
C ARG A 89 -1.41 -6.95 -14.84
N ILE A 90 -2.09 -5.88 -14.47
CA ILE A 90 -3.07 -5.90 -13.36
C ILE A 90 -4.19 -6.89 -13.69
N LYS A 91 -4.72 -6.86 -14.90
CA LYS A 91 -5.76 -7.79 -15.34
C LYS A 91 -5.30 -9.24 -15.34
N GLU A 92 -4.08 -9.51 -15.81
CA GLU A 92 -3.49 -10.86 -15.80
C GLU A 92 -3.37 -11.41 -14.39
N ARG A 93 -2.85 -10.60 -13.47
CA ARG A 93 -2.66 -10.99 -12.07
C ARG A 93 -3.99 -11.22 -11.36
N PHE A 94 -4.97 -10.36 -11.62
CA PHE A 94 -6.31 -10.50 -11.05
C PHE A 94 -6.98 -11.78 -11.56
N LYS A 95 -6.88 -12.03 -12.86
CA LYS A 95 -7.40 -13.25 -13.50
C LYS A 95 -6.79 -14.50 -12.87
N ALA A 96 -5.49 -14.51 -12.62
CA ALA A 96 -4.80 -15.63 -11.98
C ALA A 96 -5.34 -15.87 -10.55
N ARG A 97 -5.61 -14.81 -9.78
CA ARG A 97 -6.22 -14.92 -8.45
C ARG A 97 -7.64 -15.47 -8.50
N MET A 98 -8.35 -15.25 -9.58
CA MET A 98 -9.72 -15.74 -9.80
C MET A 98 -9.77 -17.06 -10.58
N TYR A 99 -8.70 -17.85 -10.50
CA TYR A 99 -8.61 -19.18 -11.10
C TYR A 99 -8.79 -19.17 -12.63
N GLY A 100 -8.26 -18.15 -13.29
CA GLY A 100 -8.26 -18.05 -14.74
C GLY A 100 -9.49 -17.41 -15.36
N SER A 101 -10.40 -16.89 -14.54
CA SER A 101 -11.58 -16.17 -15.01
C SER A 101 -11.52 -14.70 -14.63
N LEU A 102 -11.85 -13.81 -15.57
CA LEU A 102 -11.99 -12.39 -15.30
C LEU A 102 -13.39 -11.95 -15.78
N PRO A 103 -14.40 -11.97 -14.89
CA PRO A 103 -15.74 -11.53 -15.25
C PRO A 103 -15.75 -10.09 -15.77
N LYS A 104 -16.60 -9.82 -16.75
CA LYS A 104 -16.63 -8.50 -17.38
C LYS A 104 -16.87 -7.34 -16.39
N PRO A 105 -17.77 -7.43 -15.40
CA PRO A 105 -17.92 -6.35 -14.41
C PRO A 105 -16.65 -6.08 -13.61
N VAL A 106 -15.87 -7.11 -13.30
CA VAL A 106 -14.59 -6.99 -12.58
C VAL A 106 -13.55 -6.30 -13.47
N GLU A 107 -13.46 -6.73 -14.73
CA GLU A 107 -12.55 -6.11 -15.71
C GLU A 107 -12.85 -4.62 -15.87
N GLN A 108 -14.12 -4.26 -15.98
CA GLN A 108 -14.55 -2.86 -16.09
C GLN A 108 -14.19 -2.06 -14.84
N MET A 109 -14.32 -2.67 -13.65
CA MET A 109 -13.92 -2.05 -12.40
C MET A 109 -12.41 -1.73 -12.38
N LEU A 110 -11.58 -2.68 -12.83
CA LEU A 110 -10.12 -2.47 -12.90
C LEU A 110 -9.77 -1.35 -13.87
N GLU A 111 -10.43 -1.30 -15.03
CA GLU A 111 -10.23 -0.23 -16.02
C GLU A 111 -10.62 1.14 -15.45
N LYS A 112 -11.76 1.22 -14.77
CA LYS A 112 -12.26 2.45 -14.18
C LYS A 112 -11.37 2.99 -13.07
N LYS A 113 -10.80 2.11 -12.26
CA LYS A 113 -9.93 2.49 -11.14
C LYS A 113 -8.48 2.73 -11.54
N HIS A 114 -8.09 2.35 -12.76
CA HIS A 114 -6.71 2.49 -13.20
C HIS A 114 -6.28 3.95 -13.18
N GLY A 115 -5.14 4.23 -12.54
CA GLY A 115 -4.60 5.57 -12.41
C GLY A 115 -5.22 6.42 -11.29
N MET A 116 -6.10 5.85 -10.46
CA MET A 116 -6.82 6.62 -9.45
C MET A 116 -5.94 7.26 -8.39
N PHE A 117 -4.72 6.78 -8.20
CA PHE A 117 -3.78 7.33 -7.23
C PHE A 117 -2.72 8.25 -7.86
N ASP A 118 -2.71 8.42 -9.17
CA ASP A 118 -1.61 9.06 -9.90
C ASP A 118 -1.36 10.52 -9.51
N ASN A 119 -2.38 11.24 -9.08
CA ASN A 119 -2.31 12.67 -8.79
C ASN A 119 -1.95 12.99 -7.33
N GLY A 120 -1.62 12.00 -6.52
CA GLY A 120 -1.24 12.22 -5.13
C GLY A 120 0.23 12.66 -4.97
N ASN A 121 0.58 13.07 -3.75
CA ASN A 121 1.96 13.39 -3.39
C ASN A 121 2.63 12.17 -2.77
N TYR A 122 3.70 11.70 -3.42
CA TYR A 122 4.44 10.52 -3.00
C TYR A 122 5.93 10.82 -2.90
N ASP A 123 6.60 10.17 -1.95
CA ASP A 123 8.06 10.27 -1.81
C ASP A 123 8.78 9.41 -2.85
N PHE A 124 8.17 8.29 -3.23
CA PHE A 124 8.71 7.36 -4.22
C PHE A 124 7.60 6.87 -5.13
N ARG A 125 7.97 6.57 -6.38
CA ARG A 125 7.12 5.84 -7.32
C ARG A 125 7.85 4.57 -7.71
N PHE A 126 7.18 3.44 -7.62
CA PHE A 126 7.74 2.14 -7.96
C PHE A 126 6.88 1.47 -9.03
N HIS A 127 7.45 1.26 -10.20
CA HIS A 127 6.81 0.52 -11.29
C HIS A 127 7.21 -0.95 -11.16
N SER A 128 6.29 -1.79 -10.69
CA SER A 128 6.61 -3.17 -10.30
C SER A 128 7.12 -4.06 -11.44
N ASP A 129 6.79 -3.73 -12.70
CA ASP A 129 7.22 -4.50 -13.87
C ASP A 129 8.53 -4.02 -14.48
N GLN A 130 9.04 -2.85 -14.09
CA GLN A 130 10.20 -2.22 -14.70
C GLN A 130 11.32 -1.90 -13.72
N ASP A 131 10.98 -1.54 -12.49
CA ASP A 131 11.94 -1.04 -11.52
C ASP A 131 12.54 -2.17 -10.66
N ASP A 132 13.75 -1.94 -10.16
CA ASP A 132 14.47 -2.89 -9.32
C ASP A 132 13.94 -2.83 -7.88
N LEU A 133 13.42 -3.96 -7.40
CA LEU A 133 12.86 -4.09 -6.06
C LEU A 133 13.92 -3.86 -4.97
N GLU A 134 15.12 -4.38 -5.11
CA GLU A 134 16.20 -4.18 -4.13
C GLU A 134 16.60 -2.71 -4.04
N LYS A 135 16.65 -2.02 -5.17
CA LYS A 135 17.04 -0.62 -5.22
C LYS A 135 16.04 0.27 -4.49
N ILE A 136 14.73 0.08 -4.72
CA ILE A 136 13.71 0.87 -4.02
C ILE A 136 13.74 0.59 -2.51
N CYS A 137 13.93 -0.66 -2.11
CA CYS A 137 14.02 -1.02 -0.70
C CYS A 137 15.22 -0.35 -0.02
N LYS A 138 16.36 -0.28 -0.69
CA LYS A 138 17.54 0.43 -0.16
C LYS A 138 17.28 1.92 -0.01
N GLN A 139 16.65 2.54 -0.99
CA GLN A 139 16.33 3.97 -0.95
C GLN A 139 15.37 4.30 0.19
N VAL A 140 14.35 3.49 0.39
CA VAL A 140 13.38 3.66 1.48
C VAL A 140 14.05 3.44 2.83
N SER A 141 14.87 2.40 2.97
CA SER A 141 15.61 2.11 4.21
C SER A 141 16.50 3.28 4.64
N LYS A 142 17.18 3.91 3.68
CA LYS A 142 18.01 5.10 3.96
C LYS A 142 17.18 6.25 4.49
N LYS A 143 15.97 6.44 3.98
CA LYS A 143 15.10 7.54 4.41
C LYS A 143 14.53 7.29 5.81
N VAL A 144 14.34 6.03 6.19
CA VAL A 144 13.87 5.63 7.52
C VAL A 144 14.96 5.82 8.58
N SER A 145 16.22 5.61 8.24
CA SER A 145 17.35 5.66 9.18
C SER A 145 17.63 7.07 9.68
#